data_9ecdb992733b006324662a84ff50cd73
#
_entry.id   9ecdb992733b006324662a84ff50cd73
#
_cell.length_a   1.000
_cell.length_b   1.000
_cell.length_c   1.000
_cell.angle_alpha   90.00
_cell.angle_beta   90.00
_cell.angle_gamma   90.00
#
_symmetry.space_group_name_H-M   'P 1'
#
loop_
_entity.id
_entity.type
_entity.pdbx_description
1 polymer ?
#
loop_
_entity_poly.entity_id
_entity_poly.type
_entity_poly.pdbx_seq_one_letter_code
_entity_poly.pdbx_strand_id
1 'polypeptide(L)'
;MSNRLSRWLIAPAAALRAGLVMGLAASTLGACGDSDPPPASPPVARDVTLETVEDTPLEVSLSASGNGALTFTIVDAPDHGTLSEVSANGVLTYTPGADYHGEDALIFRATDGQGQSAQATVILTITPVNDAPTLSAVADQRIPAGSSTGDLAFTVGDVETAADGLTVTATSSNTELVPNDPSNLVLGGSGSSRTLSVVPAASASGSTTITLSVSDGADTTSIAFTVDVTRLASLYWMTASGSLWRVDVNGTNAIELATGISGASSVATDPVTRTLFYTRDSAIVRADSDGANPVDVVANGGYPSGLAVDSTNRKLYWSDFNGSRVMRAELDGSNPTQIVGGIDSPSAIAFDVPNDKAYVITYNNTRLVRFNLDGTNLETVASNLGGLGVGLAVDSSGGKLYYSTRGNSIYVANLDGSSVTPLVANQTTVHGIAIDVTAGRLYWADWLGTALRSANLADGGDIQDVNAGSARNLGLTWMPAP
;
A
#
# COMPACT_ATOMS: atom_id res chain seq x y z
N MET A 1 -44.64 -5.36 27.29
CA MET A 1 -44.68 -6.23 28.47
C MET A 1 -43.35 -6.15 29.18
N SER A 2 -43.42 -5.43 30.24
CA SER A 2 -42.85 -5.66 31.58
C SER A 2 -41.34 -5.69 31.67
N ASN A 3 -40.68 -4.61 31.97
CA ASN A 3 -40.45 -4.02 33.30
C ASN A 3 -39.54 -4.88 34.23
N ARG A 4 -38.30 -4.45 34.50
CA ARG A 4 -37.82 -4.26 35.87
C ARG A 4 -36.51 -3.44 35.90
N LEU A 5 -36.65 -2.24 36.42
CA LEU A 5 -35.61 -1.42 37.05
C LEU A 5 -35.08 -2.12 38.32
N SER A 6 -33.79 -2.04 38.57
CA SER A 6 -33.22 -2.24 39.90
C SER A 6 -32.23 -1.13 40.17
N ARG A 7 -32.72 -0.13 40.87
CA ARG A 7 -31.90 0.88 41.58
C ARG A 7 -31.22 0.20 42.76
N TRP A 8 -29.94 0.45 42.92
CA TRP A 8 -29.27 0.31 44.23
C TRP A 8 -28.78 1.69 44.63
N LEU A 9 -29.48 2.25 45.60
CA LEU A 9 -29.06 3.35 46.47
C LEU A 9 -28.12 2.78 47.53
N ILE A 10 -26.94 3.36 47.68
CA ILE A 10 -26.12 3.20 48.89
C ILE A 10 -26.06 4.56 49.55
N ALA A 11 -26.65 4.62 50.75
CA ALA A 11 -26.65 5.77 51.64
C ALA A 11 -25.37 5.82 52.47
N PRO A 12 -24.89 6.98 52.93
CA PRO A 12 -23.70 7.10 53.76
C PRO A 12 -24.03 6.81 55.23
N ALA A 13 -23.18 6.01 55.87
CA ALA A 13 -23.26 5.80 57.32
C ALA A 13 -22.24 6.68 58.03
N ALA A 14 -22.69 7.82 58.48
CA ALA A 14 -21.99 8.58 59.51
C ALA A 14 -22.38 8.03 60.92
N ALA A 15 -21.45 7.58 61.68
CA ALA A 15 -21.69 7.26 63.10
C ALA A 15 -20.71 8.05 63.97
N LEU A 16 -21.20 9.21 64.39
CA LEU A 16 -20.64 9.97 65.48
C LEU A 16 -20.89 9.24 66.80
N ARG A 17 -19.87 8.97 67.59
CA ARG A 17 -20.01 8.64 69.02
C ARG A 17 -19.24 9.66 69.88
N ALA A 18 -20.00 10.61 70.39
CA ALA A 18 -19.61 11.41 71.48
C ALA A 18 -19.78 10.61 72.78
N GLY A 19 -18.73 10.40 73.53
CA GLY A 19 -18.75 9.91 74.88
C GLY A 19 -18.45 10.98 75.87
N LEU A 20 -19.50 11.45 76.53
CA LEU A 20 -19.48 12.35 77.65
C LEU A 20 -19.11 11.57 78.94
N VAL A 21 -18.05 11.95 79.64
CA VAL A 21 -17.85 11.53 81.04
C VAL A 21 -17.68 12.74 81.91
N MET A 22 -18.72 13.00 82.66
CA MET A 22 -18.69 13.81 83.87
C MET A 22 -18.15 13.00 85.05
N GLY A 23 -17.34 13.57 85.85
CA GLY A 23 -16.96 12.97 87.14
C GLY A 23 -16.15 13.91 87.98
N LEU A 24 -16.87 14.51 88.92
CA LEU A 24 -16.47 15.38 89.99
C LEU A 24 -15.76 14.60 91.06
N ALA A 25 -14.71 15.14 91.72
CA ALA A 25 -14.63 15.40 93.11
C ALA A 25 -13.22 15.76 93.60
N ALA A 26 -13.17 16.84 94.25
CA ALA A 26 -12.01 17.31 94.99
C ALA A 26 -11.82 16.58 96.29
N SER A 27 -10.60 16.36 96.70
CA SER A 27 -10.17 16.38 98.11
C SER A 27 -8.68 16.71 98.23
N THR A 28 -8.43 17.71 99.03
CA THR A 28 -7.14 18.22 99.47
C THR A 28 -6.40 17.28 100.37
N LEU A 29 -5.07 17.19 100.31
CA LEU A 29 -4.11 17.43 101.39
C LEU A 29 -2.71 16.88 101.04
N GLY A 30 -1.73 17.75 101.16
CA GLY A 30 -0.53 17.53 101.93
C GLY A 30 0.77 17.22 101.23
N ALA A 31 1.51 18.21 100.94
CA ALA A 31 2.96 18.43 101.14
C ALA A 31 3.95 17.33 100.87
N CYS A 32 4.85 17.56 100.10
CA CYS A 32 6.30 17.51 100.13
C CYS A 32 6.87 17.13 98.75
N GLY A 33 7.52 18.11 98.24
CA GLY A 33 8.52 18.15 97.27
C GLY A 33 9.11 16.90 96.67
N ASP A 34 8.72 16.59 95.49
CA ASP A 34 9.58 16.10 94.45
C ASP A 34 9.07 16.77 93.15
N SER A 35 9.86 17.66 92.65
CA SER A 35 9.57 18.28 91.36
C SER A 35 10.03 17.36 90.24
N ASP A 36 9.29 16.25 90.10
CA ASP A 36 9.35 15.60 88.82
C ASP A 36 8.74 16.51 87.75
N PRO A 37 9.47 16.77 86.72
CA PRO A 37 8.87 17.54 85.64
C PRO A 37 7.61 16.81 85.19
N PRO A 38 6.55 17.55 84.84
CA PRO A 38 5.32 16.92 84.34
C PRO A 38 5.66 15.96 83.20
N PRO A 39 5.06 14.76 83.18
CA PRO A 39 5.33 13.82 82.14
C PRO A 39 5.17 14.53 80.79
N ALA A 40 6.21 14.42 79.99
CA ALA A 40 6.21 15.04 78.67
C ALA A 40 4.97 14.58 77.87
N SER A 41 4.22 15.52 77.35
CA SER A 41 3.07 15.19 76.50
C SER A 41 3.56 14.54 75.22
N PRO A 42 2.90 13.45 74.78
CA PRO A 42 3.24 12.86 73.51
C PRO A 42 3.17 13.84 72.35
N PRO A 43 3.92 13.64 71.27
CA PRO A 43 3.85 14.52 70.11
C PRO A 43 2.43 14.51 69.54
N VAL A 44 2.05 15.61 68.88
CA VAL A 44 0.77 15.75 68.19
C VAL A 44 1.08 15.75 66.69
N ALA A 45 0.78 14.64 66.02
CA ALA A 45 0.82 14.58 64.55
C ALA A 45 -0.45 15.22 63.97
N ARG A 46 -0.36 15.77 62.79
CA ARG A 46 -1.47 16.47 62.13
C ARG A 46 -1.76 15.83 60.79
N ASP A 47 -3.05 15.66 60.52
CA ASP A 47 -3.53 15.26 59.21
C ASP A 47 -3.26 16.41 58.22
N VAL A 48 -2.89 16.01 56.99
CA VAL A 48 -2.60 16.93 55.89
C VAL A 48 -3.36 16.46 54.67
N THR A 49 -3.95 17.39 53.93
CA THR A 49 -4.54 17.16 52.62
C THR A 49 -3.73 17.89 51.57
N LEU A 50 -3.31 17.21 50.56
CA LEU A 50 -2.50 17.71 49.46
C LEU A 50 -3.13 17.34 48.11
N GLU A 51 -2.86 18.16 47.11
CA GLU A 51 -3.32 17.91 45.74
C GLU A 51 -2.12 17.89 44.80
N THR A 52 -2.18 17.00 43.83
CA THR A 52 -1.25 16.95 42.71
C THR A 52 -2.03 16.54 41.44
N VAL A 53 -1.39 16.63 40.29
CA VAL A 53 -1.90 16.03 39.04
C VAL A 53 -1.26 14.65 38.86
N GLU A 54 -1.89 13.76 38.13
CA GLU A 54 -1.28 12.46 37.80
C GLU A 54 0.08 12.64 37.12
N ASP A 55 0.92 11.63 37.14
CA ASP A 55 2.29 11.58 36.58
C ASP A 55 3.26 12.65 37.11
N THR A 56 2.83 13.43 38.12
CA THR A 56 3.64 14.51 38.69
C THR A 56 4.00 14.22 40.12
N PRO A 57 5.30 14.02 40.47
CA PRO A 57 5.75 13.83 41.84
C PRO A 57 5.43 15.02 42.73
N LEU A 58 4.99 14.74 43.95
CA LEU A 58 4.61 15.75 44.96
C LEU A 58 5.53 15.66 46.16
N GLU A 59 6.07 16.81 46.61
CA GLU A 59 6.77 16.88 47.90
C GLU A 59 5.77 16.90 49.04
N VAL A 60 5.92 15.99 49.98
CA VAL A 60 5.07 15.80 51.17
C VAL A 60 5.88 16.16 52.40
N SER A 61 5.40 17.13 53.19
CA SER A 61 5.96 17.51 54.45
C SER A 61 5.11 16.97 55.61
N LEU A 62 5.62 15.97 56.35
CA LEU A 62 4.96 15.38 57.50
C LEU A 62 5.00 16.41 58.66
N SER A 63 3.85 16.68 59.29
CA SER A 63 3.73 17.70 60.32
C SER A 63 3.40 17.14 61.70
N ALA A 64 4.25 17.42 62.66
CA ALA A 64 3.97 17.13 64.05
C ALA A 64 4.59 18.16 64.97
N SER A 65 4.03 18.33 66.16
CA SER A 65 4.58 19.14 67.25
C SER A 65 4.83 18.31 68.48
N GLY A 66 5.95 18.51 69.18
CA GLY A 66 6.34 17.73 70.35
C GLY A 66 7.57 18.34 71.02
N ASN A 67 8.03 17.66 72.10
CA ASN A 67 9.20 18.04 72.86
C ASN A 67 10.47 17.41 72.26
N GLY A 68 11.40 18.24 71.82
CA GLY A 68 12.68 17.78 71.29
C GLY A 68 12.65 17.43 69.79
N ALA A 69 13.64 16.65 69.33
CA ALA A 69 13.73 16.19 67.98
C ALA A 69 12.67 15.10 67.69
N LEU A 70 11.96 15.25 66.58
CA LEU A 70 10.97 14.26 66.13
C LEU A 70 11.58 13.38 65.01
N THR A 71 11.23 12.10 65.06
CA THR A 71 11.50 11.14 63.97
C THR A 71 10.20 10.73 63.31
N PHE A 72 10.19 10.55 62.00
CA PHE A 72 9.02 10.21 61.22
C PHE A 72 9.21 8.80 60.57
N THR A 73 8.18 7.97 60.66
CA THR A 73 8.15 6.66 60.03
C THR A 73 6.82 6.50 59.33
N ILE A 74 6.83 5.87 58.14
CA ILE A 74 5.60 5.48 57.42
C ILE A 74 5.06 4.22 58.09
N VAL A 75 3.80 4.24 58.49
CA VAL A 75 3.06 3.12 59.11
C VAL A 75 2.28 2.38 58.04
N ASP A 76 1.65 3.13 57.13
CA ASP A 76 0.92 2.57 56.01
C ASP A 76 1.28 3.37 54.76
N ALA A 77 1.64 2.65 53.70
CA ALA A 77 2.05 3.25 52.43
C ALA A 77 0.82 3.51 51.56
N PRO A 78 0.89 4.45 50.61
CA PRO A 78 -0.19 4.69 49.67
C PRO A 78 -0.40 3.48 48.74
N ASP A 79 -1.65 3.23 48.36
CA ASP A 79 -2.04 2.10 47.50
C ASP A 79 -1.74 2.35 46.01
N HIS A 80 -1.72 3.60 45.59
CA HIS A 80 -1.69 4.04 44.19
C HIS A 80 -0.46 4.88 43.80
N GLY A 81 0.61 4.78 44.61
CA GLY A 81 1.84 5.51 44.36
C GLY A 81 3.04 4.95 45.11
N THR A 82 4.18 5.60 44.97
CA THR A 82 5.42 5.25 45.64
C THR A 82 5.96 6.40 46.47
N LEU A 83 6.69 6.07 47.55
CA LEU A 83 7.31 7.08 48.41
C LEU A 83 8.83 7.01 48.31
N SER A 84 9.48 8.16 48.35
CA SER A 84 10.92 8.23 48.63
C SER A 84 11.21 7.93 50.11
N GLU A 85 12.48 7.82 50.49
CA GLU A 85 12.88 7.81 51.90
C GLU A 85 12.44 9.12 52.60
N VAL A 86 12.02 8.99 53.88
CA VAL A 86 11.67 10.11 54.68
C VAL A 86 12.96 10.79 55.16
N SER A 87 13.14 12.08 54.90
CA SER A 87 14.28 12.85 55.34
C SER A 87 14.22 13.11 56.90
N ALA A 88 15.34 13.49 57.49
CA ALA A 88 15.40 13.83 58.89
C ALA A 88 14.44 15.00 59.30
N ASN A 89 14.01 15.80 58.36
CA ASN A 89 13.06 16.89 58.57
C ASN A 89 11.60 16.51 58.29
N GLY A 90 11.32 15.22 58.05
CA GLY A 90 9.97 14.76 57.75
C GLY A 90 9.48 15.03 56.34
N VAL A 91 10.38 15.30 55.38
CA VAL A 91 10.03 15.53 53.98
C VAL A 91 10.29 14.28 53.16
N LEU A 92 9.35 13.90 52.31
CA LEU A 92 9.44 12.81 51.35
C LEU A 92 8.78 13.22 50.01
N THR A 93 9.00 12.45 48.97
CA THR A 93 8.31 12.62 47.68
C THR A 93 7.32 11.46 47.50
N TYR A 94 6.08 11.82 47.19
CA TYR A 94 5.08 10.89 46.67
C TYR A 94 5.09 10.97 45.18
N THR A 95 5.13 9.81 44.51
CA THR A 95 4.99 9.71 43.03
C THR A 95 3.75 8.87 42.77
N PRO A 96 2.70 9.46 42.16
CA PRO A 96 1.52 8.71 41.74
C PRO A 96 1.88 7.54 40.82
N GLY A 97 1.08 6.50 40.81
CA GLY A 97 1.14 5.48 39.77
C GLY A 97 0.87 6.12 38.41
N ALA A 98 1.44 5.56 37.33
CA ALA A 98 1.17 6.05 35.99
C ALA A 98 -0.33 6.04 35.67
N ASP A 99 -0.83 7.14 35.11
CA ASP A 99 -2.23 7.34 34.70
C ASP A 99 -3.24 7.17 35.85
N TYR A 100 -2.80 7.29 37.12
CA TYR A 100 -3.69 7.18 38.26
C TYR A 100 -4.21 8.55 38.71
N HIS A 101 -5.51 8.69 38.71
CA HIS A 101 -6.24 9.81 39.29
C HIS A 101 -7.27 9.32 40.33
N GLY A 102 -7.50 10.09 41.36
CA GLY A 102 -8.38 9.72 42.46
C GLY A 102 -7.80 10.09 43.82
N GLU A 103 -8.31 9.47 44.87
CA GLU A 103 -7.80 9.64 46.23
C GLU A 103 -6.79 8.55 46.57
N ASP A 104 -5.72 8.93 47.27
CA ASP A 104 -4.75 8.04 47.86
C ASP A 104 -4.41 8.56 49.28
N ALA A 105 -3.79 7.74 50.11
CA ALA A 105 -3.46 8.15 51.46
C ALA A 105 -2.25 7.38 52.00
N LEU A 106 -1.52 8.01 52.89
CA LEU A 106 -0.51 7.35 53.72
C LEU A 106 -0.71 7.66 55.19
N ILE A 107 -0.29 6.76 56.10
CA ILE A 107 -0.29 7.00 57.52
C ILE A 107 1.16 7.06 57.99
N PHE A 108 1.48 8.11 58.74
CA PHE A 108 2.79 8.26 59.34
C PHE A 108 2.71 8.30 60.88
N ARG A 109 3.82 8.03 61.50
CA ARG A 109 4.03 8.14 62.95
C ARG A 109 5.15 9.15 63.21
N ALA A 110 4.87 10.10 64.10
CA ALA A 110 5.88 10.96 64.67
C ALA A 110 6.25 10.46 66.09
N THR A 111 7.54 10.26 66.37
CA THR A 111 8.06 9.80 67.64
C THR A 111 9.05 10.84 68.20
N ASP A 112 8.90 11.22 69.48
CA ASP A 112 9.81 12.12 70.18
C ASP A 112 11.02 11.41 70.74
N GLY A 113 11.98 12.14 71.33
CA GLY A 113 13.19 11.59 71.93
C GLY A 113 12.95 10.76 73.22
N GLN A 114 11.73 10.68 73.71
CA GLN A 114 11.32 9.86 74.87
C GLN A 114 10.55 8.61 74.46
N GLY A 115 10.40 8.37 73.17
CA GLY A 115 9.72 7.20 72.60
C GLY A 115 8.19 7.33 72.59
N GLN A 116 7.62 8.50 72.93
CA GLN A 116 6.18 8.73 72.78
C GLN A 116 5.85 8.97 71.31
N SER A 117 4.69 8.53 70.84
CA SER A 117 4.34 8.63 69.40
C SER A 117 2.87 8.97 69.18
N ALA A 118 2.60 9.62 68.07
CA ALA A 118 1.29 9.92 67.52
C ALA A 118 1.26 9.60 66.00
N GLN A 119 0.08 9.20 65.52
CA GLN A 119 -0.13 8.93 64.10
C GLN A 119 -1.00 10.02 63.50
N ALA A 120 -0.83 10.29 62.18
CA ALA A 120 -1.69 11.12 61.38
C ALA A 120 -1.71 10.63 59.91
N THR A 121 -2.69 11.06 59.19
CA THR A 121 -2.94 10.69 57.77
C THR A 121 -2.58 11.83 56.84
N VAL A 122 -1.91 11.53 55.75
CA VAL A 122 -1.80 12.41 54.62
C VAL A 122 -2.81 11.93 53.55
N ILE A 123 -3.76 12.76 53.24
CA ILE A 123 -4.75 12.51 52.18
C ILE A 123 -4.22 13.20 50.92
N LEU A 124 -4.18 12.46 49.81
CA LEU A 124 -3.69 12.90 48.52
C LEU A 124 -4.85 12.90 47.55
N THR A 125 -5.08 13.98 46.88
CA THR A 125 -6.05 14.11 45.77
C THR A 125 -5.25 14.25 44.47
N ILE A 126 -5.34 13.28 43.59
CA ILE A 126 -4.68 13.26 42.30
C ILE A 126 -5.71 13.59 41.24
N THR A 127 -5.51 14.69 40.52
CA THR A 127 -6.44 15.15 39.47
C THR A 127 -5.99 14.64 38.12
N PRO A 128 -6.93 14.27 37.23
CA PRO A 128 -6.59 13.79 35.89
C PRO A 128 -6.00 14.94 35.02
N VAL A 129 -5.11 14.55 34.13
CA VAL A 129 -4.58 15.36 33.02
C VAL A 129 -4.85 14.57 31.74
N ASN A 130 -5.24 15.23 30.67
CA ASN A 130 -5.47 14.54 29.40
C ASN A 130 -4.19 13.92 28.86
N ASP A 131 -4.22 12.64 28.58
CA ASP A 131 -3.18 11.91 27.86
C ASP A 131 -3.45 11.95 26.35
N ALA A 132 -2.38 11.95 25.56
CA ALA A 132 -2.55 11.90 24.12
C ALA A 132 -2.96 10.47 23.67
N PRO A 133 -3.91 10.35 22.73
CA PRO A 133 -4.35 9.04 22.26
C PRO A 133 -3.23 8.25 21.60
N THR A 134 -3.30 6.94 21.71
CA THR A 134 -2.35 6.00 21.10
C THR A 134 -2.84 5.53 19.74
N LEU A 135 -1.89 5.33 18.81
CA LEU A 135 -2.15 4.87 17.44
C LEU A 135 -1.06 3.90 17.01
N SER A 136 -1.46 2.68 16.61
CA SER A 136 -0.50 1.69 16.12
C SER A 136 0.01 2.02 14.71
N ALA A 137 1.23 1.59 14.40
CA ALA A 137 1.84 1.77 13.10
C ALA A 137 1.09 0.99 12.00
N VAL A 138 1.07 1.56 10.79
CA VAL A 138 0.65 0.91 9.54
C VAL A 138 1.87 0.83 8.63
N ALA A 139 2.09 -0.35 8.02
CA ALA A 139 3.23 -0.55 7.12
C ALA A 139 3.00 0.13 5.76
N ASP A 140 4.11 0.47 5.09
CA ASP A 140 4.09 0.94 3.70
C ASP A 140 3.41 -0.07 2.78
N GLN A 141 2.71 0.42 1.77
CA GLN A 141 1.94 -0.37 0.82
C GLN A 141 2.47 -0.19 -0.59
N ARG A 142 2.40 -1.26 -1.36
CA ARG A 142 2.66 -1.23 -2.80
C ARG A 142 1.55 -1.97 -3.53
N ILE A 143 0.81 -1.26 -4.37
CA ILE A 143 -0.35 -1.78 -5.09
C ILE A 143 -0.28 -1.44 -6.58
N PRO A 144 -0.85 -2.26 -7.45
CA PRO A 144 -0.99 -1.90 -8.86
C PRO A 144 -2.06 -0.82 -9.06
N ALA A 145 -1.89 0.01 -10.09
CA ALA A 145 -2.89 1.00 -10.49
C ALA A 145 -4.26 0.33 -10.74
N GLY A 146 -5.33 0.99 -10.31
CA GLY A 146 -6.69 0.45 -10.39
C GLY A 146 -7.05 -0.55 -9.27
N SER A 147 -6.17 -0.77 -8.29
CA SER A 147 -6.42 -1.59 -7.11
C SER A 147 -6.47 -0.74 -5.85
N SER A 148 -7.10 -1.24 -4.78
CA SER A 148 -7.03 -0.68 -3.43
C SER A 148 -6.05 -1.46 -2.55
N THR A 149 -5.70 -0.88 -1.40
CA THR A 149 -4.87 -1.58 -0.40
C THR A 149 -5.61 -2.75 0.28
N GLY A 150 -6.93 -2.82 0.15
CA GLY A 150 -7.76 -3.58 1.07
C GLY A 150 -7.75 -2.93 2.47
N ASP A 151 -8.32 -3.61 3.45
CA ASP A 151 -8.46 -3.11 4.82
C ASP A 151 -7.13 -3.25 5.59
N LEU A 152 -6.46 -2.12 5.82
CA LEU A 152 -5.26 -2.02 6.66
C LEU A 152 -5.70 -1.87 8.11
N ALA A 153 -5.46 -2.87 8.93
CA ALA A 153 -5.85 -2.88 10.34
C ALA A 153 -4.88 -2.03 11.18
N PHE A 154 -5.44 -1.27 12.14
CA PHE A 154 -4.70 -0.54 13.15
C PHE A 154 -5.51 -0.46 14.45
N THR A 155 -4.86 -0.08 15.54
CA THR A 155 -5.51 0.08 16.84
C THR A 155 -5.39 1.51 17.34
N VAL A 156 -6.43 1.94 18.04
CA VAL A 156 -6.49 3.21 18.75
C VAL A 156 -6.85 2.97 20.21
N GLY A 157 -6.36 3.81 21.10
CA GLY A 157 -6.68 3.77 22.51
C GLY A 157 -6.33 5.10 23.18
N ASP A 158 -6.89 5.31 24.35
CA ASP A 158 -6.70 6.50 25.15
C ASP A 158 -7.00 6.16 26.61
N VAL A 159 -6.39 6.86 27.55
CA VAL A 159 -6.55 6.60 28.98
C VAL A 159 -7.91 7.08 29.47
N GLU A 160 -8.32 8.30 29.14
CA GLU A 160 -9.54 8.95 29.61
C GLU A 160 -10.71 8.77 28.65
N THR A 161 -10.41 8.70 27.35
CA THR A 161 -11.45 8.64 26.30
C THR A 161 -11.66 7.23 25.81
N ALA A 162 -12.87 6.71 25.96
CA ALA A 162 -13.23 5.40 25.42
C ALA A 162 -12.98 5.37 23.91
N ALA A 163 -12.48 4.25 23.39
CA ALA A 163 -12.05 4.11 21.99
C ALA A 163 -13.13 4.47 20.95
N ASP A 164 -14.43 4.34 21.29
CA ASP A 164 -15.53 4.78 20.42
C ASP A 164 -15.74 6.30 20.41
N GLY A 165 -15.19 7.02 21.39
CA GLY A 165 -15.19 8.48 21.47
C GLY A 165 -14.06 9.13 20.64
N LEU A 166 -13.04 8.35 20.27
CA LEU A 166 -11.91 8.84 19.50
C LEU A 166 -12.28 9.13 18.06
N THR A 167 -11.82 10.28 17.57
CA THR A 167 -12.01 10.69 16.16
C THR A 167 -10.78 10.29 15.34
N VAL A 168 -10.99 9.51 14.28
CA VAL A 168 -9.93 9.09 13.35
C VAL A 168 -10.10 9.82 12.02
N THR A 169 -9.00 10.34 11.47
CA THR A 169 -8.95 10.98 10.16
C THR A 169 -7.76 10.48 9.35
N ALA A 170 -7.88 10.49 8.03
CA ALA A 170 -6.80 10.16 7.11
C ALA A 170 -6.68 11.23 6.04
N THR A 171 -5.44 11.56 5.65
CA THR A 171 -5.16 12.50 4.56
C THR A 171 -4.01 12.01 3.69
N SER A 172 -4.05 12.37 2.41
CA SER A 172 -3.02 12.07 1.42
C SER A 172 -2.23 13.33 1.07
N SER A 173 -0.92 13.20 0.94
CA SER A 173 -0.03 14.28 0.48
C SER A 173 -0.14 14.55 -1.02
N ASN A 174 -0.68 13.61 -1.80
CA ASN A 174 -0.89 13.71 -3.25
C ASN A 174 -2.35 13.43 -3.57
N THR A 175 -3.16 14.48 -3.62
CA THR A 175 -4.61 14.40 -3.84
C THR A 175 -5.01 14.09 -5.30
N GLU A 176 -4.07 14.18 -6.25
CA GLU A 176 -4.28 13.71 -7.62
C GLU A 176 -4.18 12.18 -7.69
N LEU A 177 -3.29 11.59 -6.88
CA LEU A 177 -3.13 10.14 -6.78
C LEU A 177 -4.19 9.51 -5.86
N VAL A 178 -4.38 10.07 -4.67
CA VAL A 178 -5.39 9.64 -3.71
C VAL A 178 -6.15 10.89 -3.22
N PRO A 179 -7.36 11.16 -3.72
CA PRO A 179 -8.18 12.26 -3.24
C PRO A 179 -8.51 12.14 -1.75
N ASN A 180 -8.60 13.30 -1.07
CA ASN A 180 -8.98 13.37 0.35
C ASN A 180 -10.51 13.35 0.52
N ASP A 181 -11.13 12.26 0.14
CA ASP A 181 -12.57 12.05 0.32
C ASP A 181 -12.88 10.64 0.88
N PRO A 182 -14.06 10.43 1.46
CA PRO A 182 -14.43 9.16 2.09
C PRO A 182 -14.49 7.95 1.16
N SER A 183 -14.53 8.14 -0.16
CA SER A 183 -14.51 7.05 -1.13
C SER A 183 -13.08 6.57 -1.46
N ASN A 184 -12.10 7.42 -1.22
CA ASN A 184 -10.69 7.15 -1.48
C ASN A 184 -9.89 6.81 -0.20
N LEU A 185 -10.29 7.38 0.94
CA LEU A 185 -9.74 7.09 2.26
C LEU A 185 -10.87 6.52 3.14
N VAL A 186 -11.14 5.23 2.97
CA VAL A 186 -12.29 4.55 3.57
C VAL A 186 -11.91 4.06 4.96
N LEU A 187 -12.38 4.80 5.98
CA LEU A 187 -12.22 4.41 7.38
C LEU A 187 -13.32 3.45 7.80
N GLY A 188 -12.96 2.41 8.57
CA GLY A 188 -13.86 1.38 9.08
C GLY A 188 -13.47 0.89 10.47
N GLY A 189 -14.17 -0.14 10.95
CA GLY A 189 -13.97 -0.71 12.29
C GLY A 189 -14.73 0.04 13.39
N SER A 190 -14.59 -0.41 14.64
CA SER A 190 -15.22 0.18 15.83
C SER A 190 -14.41 -0.14 17.08
N GLY A 191 -14.65 0.58 18.16
CA GLY A 191 -13.87 0.44 19.39
C GLY A 191 -12.39 0.71 19.14
N SER A 192 -11.52 -0.11 19.73
CA SER A 192 -10.08 0.01 19.55
C SER A 192 -9.56 -0.57 18.22
N SER A 193 -10.34 -1.35 17.51
CA SER A 193 -9.92 -1.99 16.23
C SER A 193 -10.49 -1.24 15.06
N ARG A 194 -9.64 -0.60 14.28
CA ARG A 194 -10.01 0.24 13.14
C ARG A 194 -9.37 -0.27 11.86
N THR A 195 -9.90 0.15 10.73
CA THR A 195 -9.34 -0.14 9.41
C THR A 195 -9.28 1.12 8.54
N LEU A 196 -8.33 1.14 7.62
CA LEU A 196 -8.26 2.13 6.54
C LEU A 196 -8.06 1.39 5.23
N SER A 197 -8.90 1.63 4.24
CA SER A 197 -8.66 1.20 2.86
C SER A 197 -8.34 2.42 2.00
N VAL A 198 -7.21 2.38 1.30
CA VAL A 198 -6.77 3.45 0.40
C VAL A 198 -7.09 3.05 -1.03
N VAL A 199 -7.90 3.87 -1.71
CA VAL A 199 -8.35 3.67 -3.10
C VAL A 199 -7.82 4.80 -3.97
N PRO A 200 -6.73 4.58 -4.74
CA PRO A 200 -6.22 5.59 -5.66
C PRO A 200 -7.24 5.95 -6.75
N ALA A 201 -7.07 7.13 -7.35
CA ALA A 201 -7.82 7.52 -8.54
C ALA A 201 -7.54 6.53 -9.68
N ALA A 202 -8.56 6.22 -10.46
CA ALA A 202 -8.44 5.32 -11.60
C ALA A 202 -7.31 5.80 -12.54
N SER A 203 -6.47 4.88 -12.98
CA SER A 203 -5.31 5.14 -13.86
C SER A 203 -4.15 5.95 -13.24
N ALA A 204 -4.28 6.48 -12.04
CA ALA A 204 -3.20 7.20 -11.38
C ALA A 204 -2.09 6.25 -10.91
N SER A 205 -0.86 6.73 -10.93
CA SER A 205 0.32 6.00 -10.48
C SER A 205 1.34 6.97 -9.89
N GLY A 206 2.18 6.48 -8.99
CA GLY A 206 3.15 7.28 -8.27
C GLY A 206 3.16 6.94 -6.80
N SER A 207 3.74 7.80 -5.98
CA SER A 207 3.83 7.63 -4.53
C SER A 207 3.07 8.73 -3.81
N THR A 208 2.45 8.38 -2.69
CA THR A 208 1.82 9.32 -1.76
C THR A 208 2.10 8.90 -0.34
N THR A 209 2.19 9.88 0.56
CA THR A 209 2.21 9.63 2.00
C THR A 209 0.81 9.81 2.55
N ILE A 210 0.31 8.80 3.23
CA ILE A 210 -0.94 8.86 3.99
C ILE A 210 -0.61 9.19 5.43
N THR A 211 -1.21 10.26 5.94
CA THR A 211 -1.18 10.61 7.36
C THR A 211 -2.48 10.17 8.01
N LEU A 212 -2.36 9.29 8.99
CA LEU A 212 -3.47 8.79 9.81
C LEU A 212 -3.37 9.46 11.18
N SER A 213 -4.46 10.06 11.65
CA SER A 213 -4.50 10.81 12.90
C SER A 213 -5.66 10.35 13.76
N VAL A 214 -5.44 10.29 15.06
CA VAL A 214 -6.46 10.03 16.09
C VAL A 214 -6.48 11.17 17.10
N SER A 215 -7.67 11.64 17.46
CA SER A 215 -7.86 12.73 18.44
C SER A 215 -8.94 12.36 19.44
N ASP A 216 -8.71 12.73 20.70
CA ASP A 216 -9.66 12.70 21.82
C ASP A 216 -10.48 14.00 21.96
N GLY A 217 -10.11 15.03 21.18
CA GLY A 217 -10.71 16.38 21.21
C GLY A 217 -9.82 17.43 21.88
N ALA A 218 -8.81 17.03 22.67
CA ALA A 218 -7.80 17.89 23.28
C ALA A 218 -6.46 17.70 22.57
N ASP A 219 -5.99 16.48 22.44
CA ASP A 219 -4.72 16.11 21.83
C ASP A 219 -4.90 15.26 20.56
N THR A 220 -3.83 15.14 19.78
CA THR A 220 -3.84 14.38 18.53
C THR A 220 -2.53 13.66 18.32
N THR A 221 -2.59 12.35 18.08
CA THR A 221 -1.46 11.51 17.67
C THR A 221 -1.58 11.15 16.20
N SER A 222 -0.47 11.19 15.47
CA SER A 222 -0.44 10.91 14.03
C SER A 222 0.71 9.99 13.67
N ILE A 223 0.47 9.14 12.69
CA ILE A 223 1.48 8.33 11.99
C ILE A 223 1.41 8.60 10.50
N ALA A 224 2.48 8.27 9.79
CA ALA A 224 2.53 8.35 8.34
C ALA A 224 3.08 7.05 7.75
N PHE A 225 2.55 6.64 6.60
CA PHE A 225 3.04 5.53 5.80
C PHE A 225 2.91 5.84 4.31
N THR A 226 3.68 5.14 3.48
CA THR A 226 3.72 5.36 2.04
C THR A 226 2.79 4.39 1.31
N VAL A 227 2.11 4.88 0.27
CA VAL A 227 1.40 4.05 -0.71
C VAL A 227 2.00 4.29 -2.07
N ASP A 228 2.68 3.26 -2.61
CA ASP A 228 3.25 3.23 -3.95
C ASP A 228 2.27 2.55 -4.91
N VAL A 229 1.73 3.32 -5.83
CA VAL A 229 0.83 2.83 -6.89
C VAL A 229 1.63 2.61 -8.16
N THR A 230 1.86 1.33 -8.51
CA THR A 230 2.66 0.96 -9.67
C THR A 230 1.82 0.88 -10.93
N ARG A 231 2.31 1.46 -12.03
CA ARG A 231 1.67 1.27 -13.33
C ARG A 231 1.68 -0.19 -13.74
N LEU A 232 0.60 -0.62 -14.37
CA LEU A 232 0.55 -1.92 -15.04
C LEU A 232 1.20 -1.84 -16.43
N ALA A 233 1.66 -2.97 -16.93
CA ALA A 233 1.96 -3.14 -18.33
C ALA A 233 0.70 -2.88 -19.17
N SER A 234 0.90 -2.50 -20.43
CA SER A 234 -0.21 -2.16 -21.34
C SER A 234 -0.13 -2.96 -22.64
N LEU A 235 -1.29 -3.28 -23.16
CA LEU A 235 -1.47 -3.81 -24.51
C LEU A 235 -1.91 -2.70 -25.43
N TYR A 236 -1.37 -2.68 -26.64
CA TYR A 236 -1.75 -1.77 -27.71
C TYR A 236 -2.14 -2.59 -28.91
N TRP A 237 -3.24 -2.22 -29.58
CA TRP A 237 -3.69 -2.91 -30.79
C TRP A 237 -4.33 -1.99 -31.79
N MET A 238 -4.29 -2.40 -33.03
CA MET A 238 -4.97 -1.76 -34.16
C MET A 238 -6.26 -2.50 -34.46
N THR A 239 -7.26 -1.78 -34.96
CA THR A 239 -8.49 -2.38 -35.49
C THR A 239 -8.57 -2.20 -36.99
N ALA A 240 -9.28 -3.10 -37.68
CA ALA A 240 -9.52 -2.97 -39.12
C ALA A 240 -10.39 -1.74 -39.50
N SER A 241 -11.08 -1.14 -38.55
CA SER A 241 -11.79 0.12 -38.69
C SER A 241 -10.88 1.35 -38.64
N GLY A 242 -9.57 1.15 -38.39
CA GLY A 242 -8.59 2.23 -38.33
C GLY A 242 -8.53 2.93 -37.00
N SER A 243 -8.64 2.22 -35.91
CA SER A 243 -8.43 2.75 -34.55
C SER A 243 -7.22 2.12 -33.89
N LEU A 244 -6.49 2.92 -33.12
CA LEU A 244 -5.42 2.50 -32.21
C LEU A 244 -5.95 2.57 -30.77
N TRP A 245 -5.83 1.47 -30.06
CA TRP A 245 -6.32 1.33 -28.69
C TRP A 245 -5.20 0.95 -27.72
N ARG A 246 -5.44 1.26 -26.45
CA ARG A 246 -4.63 0.83 -25.31
C ARG A 246 -5.54 0.27 -24.21
N VAL A 247 -5.05 -0.74 -23.50
CA VAL A 247 -5.66 -1.27 -22.26
C VAL A 247 -4.55 -1.74 -21.33
N ASP A 248 -4.77 -1.67 -20.04
CA ASP A 248 -3.86 -2.30 -19.08
C ASP A 248 -4.03 -3.83 -19.12
N VAL A 249 -2.97 -4.59 -18.79
CA VAL A 249 -2.97 -6.07 -18.92
C VAL A 249 -4.04 -6.77 -18.08
N ASN A 250 -4.63 -6.10 -17.08
CA ASN A 250 -5.76 -6.58 -16.28
C ASN A 250 -7.13 -6.23 -16.87
N GLY A 251 -7.18 -5.60 -18.05
CA GLY A 251 -8.41 -5.21 -18.73
C GLY A 251 -8.99 -3.87 -18.31
N THR A 252 -8.37 -3.16 -17.38
CA THR A 252 -8.81 -1.82 -16.96
C THR A 252 -8.24 -0.73 -17.87
N ASN A 253 -8.79 0.49 -17.78
CA ASN A 253 -8.27 1.68 -18.43
C ASN A 253 -8.19 1.55 -19.98
N ALA A 254 -9.16 0.88 -20.60
CA ALA A 254 -9.26 0.82 -22.04
C ALA A 254 -9.58 2.21 -22.62
N ILE A 255 -8.76 2.66 -23.55
CA ILE A 255 -8.88 3.96 -24.20
C ILE A 255 -8.54 3.87 -25.68
N GLU A 256 -9.33 4.57 -26.51
CA GLU A 256 -9.03 4.79 -27.91
C GLU A 256 -8.07 5.97 -28.07
N LEU A 257 -6.86 5.70 -28.57
CA LEU A 257 -5.78 6.68 -28.69
C LEU A 257 -5.86 7.48 -29.98
N ALA A 258 -6.31 6.85 -31.06
CA ALA A 258 -6.47 7.48 -32.35
C ALA A 258 -7.51 6.77 -33.21
N THR A 259 -8.14 7.49 -34.13
CA THR A 259 -9.16 7.01 -35.09
C THR A 259 -8.86 7.46 -36.50
N GLY A 260 -9.54 6.85 -37.49
CA GLY A 260 -9.43 7.25 -38.91
C GLY A 260 -8.07 6.89 -39.53
N ILE A 261 -7.38 5.89 -39.00
CA ILE A 261 -6.09 5.40 -39.52
C ILE A 261 -6.36 4.48 -40.70
N SER A 262 -6.14 4.98 -41.92
CA SER A 262 -6.26 4.16 -43.13
C SER A 262 -5.11 3.14 -43.22
N GLY A 263 -5.35 1.97 -43.79
CA GLY A 263 -4.34 0.91 -43.92
C GLY A 263 -3.76 0.39 -42.58
N ALA A 264 -4.51 0.53 -41.49
CA ALA A 264 -4.11 0.03 -40.19
C ALA A 264 -3.83 -1.45 -40.23
N SER A 265 -2.66 -1.90 -39.75
CA SER A 265 -2.24 -3.30 -39.76
C SER A 265 -1.48 -3.70 -38.49
N SER A 266 -0.47 -2.97 -38.11
CA SER A 266 0.45 -3.35 -37.03
C SER A 266 0.79 -2.17 -36.13
N VAL A 267 1.09 -2.49 -34.88
CA VAL A 267 1.62 -1.58 -33.87
C VAL A 267 2.80 -2.26 -33.17
N ALA A 268 3.83 -1.47 -32.86
CA ALA A 268 5.00 -1.89 -32.08
C ALA A 268 5.32 -0.85 -31.01
N THR A 269 5.99 -1.25 -29.96
CA THR A 269 6.34 -0.40 -28.82
C THR A 269 7.85 -0.31 -28.62
N ASP A 270 8.35 0.87 -28.24
CA ASP A 270 9.67 1.04 -27.67
C ASP A 270 9.52 1.25 -26.15
N PRO A 271 9.79 0.24 -25.32
CA PRO A 271 9.66 0.37 -23.86
C PRO A 271 10.66 1.35 -23.24
N VAL A 272 11.80 1.62 -23.90
CA VAL A 272 12.85 2.52 -23.40
C VAL A 272 12.41 3.98 -23.48
N THR A 273 11.87 4.40 -24.61
CA THR A 273 11.38 5.78 -24.83
C THR A 273 9.89 5.94 -24.57
N ARG A 274 9.18 4.86 -24.27
CA ARG A 274 7.71 4.85 -24.08
C ARG A 274 6.97 5.39 -25.30
N THR A 275 7.41 5.00 -26.53
CA THR A 275 6.81 5.42 -27.78
C THR A 275 6.14 4.26 -28.50
N LEU A 276 5.17 4.60 -29.36
CA LEU A 276 4.46 3.72 -30.26
C LEU A 276 4.93 3.94 -31.69
N PHE A 277 4.93 2.87 -32.47
CA PHE A 277 5.05 2.89 -33.93
C PHE A 277 3.87 2.13 -34.51
N TYR A 278 3.13 2.72 -35.44
CA TYR A 278 1.99 2.06 -36.08
C TYR A 278 1.91 2.36 -37.58
N THR A 279 1.28 1.46 -38.31
CA THR A 279 1.11 1.59 -39.75
C THR A 279 -0.07 2.51 -40.09
N ARG A 280 0.11 3.37 -41.10
CA ARG A 280 -0.91 4.19 -41.74
C ARG A 280 -0.68 4.23 -43.27
N ASP A 281 -1.47 3.44 -44.02
CA ASP A 281 -1.20 3.20 -45.44
C ASP A 281 0.24 2.75 -45.73
N SER A 282 1.01 3.51 -46.50
CA SER A 282 2.43 3.26 -46.77
C SER A 282 3.38 3.90 -45.75
N ALA A 283 2.85 4.61 -44.80
CA ALA A 283 3.65 5.29 -43.77
C ALA A 283 3.77 4.49 -42.47
N ILE A 284 4.81 4.78 -41.72
CA ILE A 284 4.94 4.38 -40.28
C ILE A 284 4.93 5.66 -39.48
N VAL A 285 4.02 5.71 -38.50
CA VAL A 285 3.82 6.82 -37.59
C VAL A 285 4.46 6.48 -36.25
N ARG A 286 5.18 7.42 -35.65
CA ARG A 286 5.62 7.38 -34.26
C ARG A 286 4.72 8.29 -33.43
N ALA A 287 4.33 7.85 -32.23
CA ALA A 287 3.58 8.65 -31.27
C ALA A 287 4.06 8.34 -29.84
N ASP A 288 3.69 9.16 -28.88
CA ASP A 288 3.88 8.86 -27.47
C ASP A 288 2.97 7.70 -27.02
N SER A 289 3.25 7.08 -25.88
CA SER A 289 2.48 5.91 -25.40
C SER A 289 1.01 6.20 -25.06
N ASP A 290 0.63 7.46 -24.99
CA ASP A 290 -0.77 7.93 -24.84
C ASP A 290 -1.43 8.32 -26.19
N GLY A 291 -0.72 8.11 -27.31
CA GLY A 291 -1.17 8.47 -28.66
C GLY A 291 -0.91 9.92 -29.06
N ALA A 292 -0.36 10.74 -28.16
CA ALA A 292 -0.05 12.13 -28.45
C ALA A 292 1.13 12.28 -29.43
N ASN A 293 1.26 13.47 -30.03
CA ASN A 293 2.37 13.89 -30.90
C ASN A 293 2.66 12.91 -32.06
N PRO A 294 1.66 12.50 -32.86
CA PRO A 294 1.89 11.59 -33.99
C PRO A 294 2.70 12.25 -35.10
N VAL A 295 3.75 11.58 -35.55
CA VAL A 295 4.66 12.04 -36.62
C VAL A 295 4.93 10.90 -37.59
N ASP A 296 4.82 11.16 -38.93
CA ASP A 296 5.27 10.23 -39.95
C ASP A 296 6.80 10.13 -39.95
N VAL A 297 7.35 9.04 -39.42
CA VAL A 297 8.80 8.82 -39.43
C VAL A 297 9.27 8.13 -40.69
N VAL A 298 8.43 7.29 -41.30
CA VAL A 298 8.66 6.70 -42.63
C VAL A 298 7.47 7.01 -43.51
N ALA A 299 7.64 7.88 -44.52
CA ALA A 299 6.52 8.29 -45.40
C ALA A 299 6.19 7.26 -46.50
N ASN A 300 7.17 6.47 -46.96
CA ASN A 300 7.04 5.50 -48.05
C ASN A 300 7.66 4.16 -47.65
N GLY A 301 7.02 3.43 -46.73
CA GLY A 301 7.46 2.13 -46.25
C GLY A 301 7.08 0.94 -47.14
N GLY A 302 6.46 1.20 -48.31
CA GLY A 302 5.88 0.17 -49.16
C GLY A 302 4.48 -0.26 -48.68
N TYR A 303 4.28 -1.52 -48.36
CA TYR A 303 3.08 -2.02 -47.68
C TYR A 303 3.47 -2.61 -46.32
N PRO A 304 3.66 -1.76 -45.28
CA PRO A 304 4.14 -2.22 -43.99
C PRO A 304 3.05 -3.05 -43.28
N SER A 305 3.27 -4.37 -43.14
CA SER A 305 2.31 -5.29 -42.53
C SER A 305 2.64 -5.68 -41.12
N GLY A 306 3.91 -5.88 -40.79
CA GLY A 306 4.41 -6.15 -39.45
C GLY A 306 5.46 -5.14 -39.02
N LEU A 307 5.37 -4.64 -37.79
CA LEU A 307 6.35 -3.74 -37.19
C LEU A 307 7.01 -4.42 -36.00
N ALA A 308 8.30 -4.13 -35.79
CA ALA A 308 9.01 -4.47 -34.58
C ALA A 308 10.08 -3.43 -34.26
N VAL A 309 10.34 -3.20 -32.97
CA VAL A 309 11.34 -2.28 -32.47
C VAL A 309 12.42 -3.05 -31.74
N ASP A 310 13.66 -2.88 -32.17
CA ASP A 310 14.84 -3.26 -31.42
C ASP A 310 15.26 -2.07 -30.56
N SER A 311 14.79 -2.06 -29.33
CA SER A 311 15.07 -0.98 -28.38
C SER A 311 16.52 -0.94 -27.92
N THR A 312 17.23 -2.08 -28.00
CA THR A 312 18.66 -2.19 -27.62
C THR A 312 19.54 -1.48 -28.64
N ASN A 313 19.34 -1.78 -29.94
CA ASN A 313 20.12 -1.21 -31.03
C ASN A 313 19.49 0.05 -31.65
N ARG A 314 18.34 0.50 -31.09
CA ARG A 314 17.62 1.71 -31.50
C ARG A 314 17.18 1.66 -32.98
N LYS A 315 16.61 0.52 -33.42
CA LYS A 315 16.19 0.30 -34.80
C LYS A 315 14.70 -0.03 -34.90
N LEU A 316 14.09 0.50 -35.95
CA LEU A 316 12.74 0.16 -36.40
C LEU A 316 12.83 -0.78 -37.58
N TYR A 317 12.08 -1.88 -37.54
CA TYR A 317 12.00 -2.86 -38.63
C TYR A 317 10.56 -3.01 -39.08
N TRP A 318 10.36 -3.26 -40.37
CA TRP A 318 9.05 -3.60 -40.90
C TRP A 318 9.11 -4.59 -42.05
N SER A 319 8.05 -5.40 -42.13
CA SER A 319 7.79 -6.29 -43.26
C SER A 319 7.11 -5.46 -44.38
N ASP A 320 7.74 -5.32 -45.53
CA ASP A 320 7.08 -4.80 -46.75
C ASP A 320 6.45 -5.94 -47.53
N PHE A 321 5.13 -6.14 -47.27
CA PHE A 321 4.36 -7.28 -47.77
C PHE A 321 4.40 -7.41 -49.29
N ASN A 322 4.14 -6.35 -50.00
CA ASN A 322 4.15 -6.34 -51.47
C ASN A 322 5.56 -6.29 -52.07
N GLY A 323 6.52 -5.77 -51.31
CA GLY A 323 7.92 -5.70 -51.72
C GLY A 323 8.69 -7.00 -51.45
N SER A 324 8.08 -8.01 -50.82
CA SER A 324 8.69 -9.28 -50.48
C SER A 324 10.05 -9.16 -49.76
N ARG A 325 10.12 -8.23 -48.80
CA ARG A 325 11.35 -7.83 -48.11
C ARG A 325 11.12 -7.38 -46.66
N VAL A 326 12.20 -7.31 -45.90
CA VAL A 326 12.23 -6.64 -44.62
C VAL A 326 13.10 -5.40 -44.71
N MET A 327 12.59 -4.30 -44.21
CA MET A 327 13.21 -3.00 -44.15
C MET A 327 13.64 -2.66 -42.71
N ARG A 328 14.62 -1.81 -42.55
CA ARG A 328 15.09 -1.26 -41.29
C ARG A 328 15.41 0.22 -41.42
N ALA A 329 15.16 0.97 -40.35
CA ALA A 329 15.56 2.38 -40.21
C ALA A 329 15.98 2.69 -38.78
N GLU A 330 16.50 3.90 -38.52
CA GLU A 330 16.59 4.45 -37.17
C GLU A 330 15.18 4.69 -36.60
N LEU A 331 15.04 4.87 -35.27
CA LEU A 331 13.72 5.12 -34.65
C LEU A 331 13.08 6.46 -35.05
N ASP A 332 13.88 7.40 -35.60
CA ASP A 332 13.38 8.65 -36.19
C ASP A 332 12.99 8.50 -37.67
N GLY A 333 13.10 7.26 -38.20
CA GLY A 333 12.80 6.94 -39.60
C GLY A 333 13.94 7.25 -40.57
N SER A 334 15.06 7.80 -40.11
CA SER A 334 16.22 8.07 -40.99
C SER A 334 16.92 6.77 -41.44
N ASN A 335 17.65 6.87 -42.57
CA ASN A 335 18.42 5.78 -43.17
C ASN A 335 17.62 4.48 -43.42
N PRO A 336 16.44 4.56 -44.09
CA PRO A 336 15.68 3.35 -44.40
C PRO A 336 16.44 2.48 -45.41
N THR A 337 16.68 1.23 -45.06
CA THR A 337 17.43 0.27 -45.87
C THR A 337 16.71 -1.07 -45.94
N GLN A 338 16.77 -1.72 -47.10
CA GLN A 338 16.41 -3.14 -47.19
C GLN A 338 17.50 -3.99 -46.57
N ILE A 339 17.16 -4.83 -45.62
CA ILE A 339 18.11 -5.75 -44.95
C ILE A 339 18.06 -7.17 -45.51
N VAL A 340 16.87 -7.62 -45.91
CA VAL A 340 16.69 -8.95 -46.51
C VAL A 340 15.55 -8.90 -47.52
N GLY A 341 15.69 -9.61 -48.64
CA GLY A 341 14.67 -9.76 -49.67
C GLY A 341 14.37 -11.25 -49.98
N GLY A 342 13.40 -11.48 -50.86
CA GLY A 342 13.01 -12.85 -51.24
C GLY A 342 12.14 -13.57 -50.19
N ILE A 343 11.54 -12.84 -49.28
CA ILE A 343 10.56 -13.33 -48.33
C ILE A 343 9.16 -13.02 -48.90
N ASP A 344 8.51 -14.01 -49.46
CA ASP A 344 7.19 -13.79 -50.07
C ASP A 344 6.13 -13.49 -49.04
N SER A 345 5.40 -12.38 -49.24
CA SER A 345 4.30 -11.93 -48.37
C SER A 345 4.66 -11.92 -46.86
N PRO A 346 5.77 -11.24 -46.47
CA PRO A 346 6.16 -11.19 -45.05
C PRO A 346 5.10 -10.46 -44.21
N SER A 347 4.70 -11.05 -43.09
CA SER A 347 3.66 -10.54 -42.21
C SER A 347 4.26 -10.08 -40.88
N ALA A 348 4.11 -10.83 -39.80
CA ALA A 348 4.66 -10.44 -38.54
C ALA A 348 6.18 -10.68 -38.43
N ILE A 349 6.85 -9.83 -37.67
CA ILE A 349 8.30 -9.89 -37.37
C ILE A 349 8.52 -9.83 -35.87
N ALA A 350 9.46 -10.62 -35.36
CA ALA A 350 9.85 -10.63 -33.95
C ALA A 350 11.35 -10.90 -33.81
N PHE A 351 11.97 -10.52 -32.68
CA PHE A 351 13.41 -10.58 -32.46
C PHE A 351 13.83 -11.49 -31.34
N ASP A 352 14.96 -12.13 -31.54
CA ASP A 352 15.83 -12.74 -30.54
C ASP A 352 17.14 -11.94 -30.52
N VAL A 353 17.10 -10.75 -29.93
CA VAL A 353 18.24 -9.81 -29.92
C VAL A 353 19.46 -10.41 -29.26
N PRO A 354 19.37 -11.16 -28.12
CA PRO A 354 20.54 -11.80 -27.51
C PRO A 354 21.29 -12.77 -28.42
N ASN A 355 20.59 -13.40 -29.37
CA ASN A 355 21.16 -14.35 -30.32
C ASN A 355 21.35 -13.77 -31.73
N ASP A 356 21.22 -12.46 -31.90
CA ASP A 356 21.36 -11.75 -33.19
C ASP A 356 20.42 -12.32 -34.27
N LYS A 357 19.15 -12.58 -33.96
CA LYS A 357 18.17 -13.15 -34.88
C LYS A 357 16.90 -12.32 -34.99
N ALA A 358 16.39 -12.27 -36.21
CA ALA A 358 15.02 -11.87 -36.54
C ALA A 358 14.26 -13.07 -37.11
N TYR A 359 12.99 -13.15 -36.76
CA TYR A 359 12.05 -14.16 -37.27
C TYR A 359 10.92 -13.45 -37.99
N VAL A 360 10.50 -14.01 -39.12
CA VAL A 360 9.38 -13.50 -39.91
C VAL A 360 8.46 -14.66 -40.27
N ILE A 361 7.16 -14.50 -40.01
CA ILE A 361 6.15 -15.40 -40.52
C ILE A 361 5.57 -14.86 -41.83
N THR A 362 5.41 -15.72 -42.82
CA THR A 362 4.84 -15.31 -44.11
C THR A 362 3.34 -15.62 -44.16
N TYR A 363 2.59 -14.72 -44.84
CA TYR A 363 1.14 -14.83 -44.93
C TYR A 363 0.67 -15.97 -45.86
N ASN A 364 1.07 -15.94 -47.14
CA ASN A 364 0.50 -16.83 -48.16
C ASN A 364 1.07 -18.27 -48.10
N ASN A 365 2.37 -18.41 -47.91
CA ASN A 365 3.03 -19.74 -47.98
C ASN A 365 3.33 -20.33 -46.61
N THR A 366 2.82 -19.75 -45.58
CA THR A 366 2.95 -20.07 -44.13
C THR A 366 4.29 -20.70 -43.81
N ARG A 367 5.34 -19.92 -44.00
CA ARG A 367 6.70 -20.27 -43.62
C ARG A 367 7.15 -19.38 -42.45
N LEU A 368 7.96 -19.94 -41.61
CA LEU A 368 8.73 -19.21 -40.63
C LEU A 368 10.16 -19.16 -41.14
N VAL A 369 10.67 -17.95 -41.34
CA VAL A 369 12.05 -17.72 -41.76
C VAL A 369 12.80 -16.99 -40.65
N ARG A 370 14.12 -17.19 -40.63
CA ARG A 370 15.04 -16.55 -39.68
C ARG A 370 16.23 -15.98 -40.42
N PHE A 371 16.76 -14.88 -39.96
CA PHE A 371 17.99 -14.25 -40.45
C PHE A 371 18.69 -13.49 -39.33
N ASN A 372 19.97 -13.14 -39.52
CA ASN A 372 20.67 -12.27 -38.58
C ASN A 372 20.14 -10.85 -38.65
N LEU A 373 20.26 -10.07 -37.57
CA LEU A 373 19.76 -8.66 -37.51
C LEU A 373 20.43 -7.74 -38.55
N ASP A 374 21.55 -8.15 -39.15
CA ASP A 374 22.20 -7.50 -40.29
C ASP A 374 21.63 -7.91 -41.65
N GLY A 375 20.70 -8.87 -41.70
CA GLY A 375 20.07 -9.43 -42.90
C GLY A 375 20.76 -10.64 -43.53
N THR A 376 21.88 -11.09 -42.96
CA THR A 376 22.61 -12.27 -43.45
C THR A 376 21.98 -13.57 -42.96
N ASN A 377 22.37 -14.69 -43.56
CA ASN A 377 21.98 -16.04 -43.16
C ASN A 377 20.46 -16.27 -43.15
N LEU A 378 19.75 -15.83 -44.20
CA LEU A 378 18.34 -16.14 -44.38
C LEU A 378 18.12 -17.66 -44.55
N GLU A 379 17.33 -18.23 -43.67
CA GLU A 379 16.96 -19.65 -43.69
C GLU A 379 15.48 -19.88 -43.38
N THR A 380 14.93 -20.97 -43.85
CA THR A 380 13.57 -21.39 -43.48
C THR A 380 13.66 -22.28 -42.25
N VAL A 381 13.02 -21.84 -41.19
CA VAL A 381 12.97 -22.55 -39.88
C VAL A 381 11.86 -23.62 -39.89
N ALA A 382 10.69 -23.25 -40.42
CA ALA A 382 9.57 -24.14 -40.56
C ALA A 382 8.72 -23.76 -41.79
N SER A 383 7.99 -24.74 -42.36
CA SER A 383 7.09 -24.54 -43.50
C SER A 383 5.82 -25.36 -43.35
N ASN A 384 4.80 -25.02 -44.13
CA ASN A 384 3.49 -25.69 -44.12
C ASN A 384 2.81 -25.66 -42.74
N LEU A 385 2.88 -24.48 -42.07
CA LEU A 385 2.36 -24.28 -40.71
C LEU A 385 0.81 -24.28 -40.63
N GLY A 386 0.12 -24.45 -41.77
CA GLY A 386 -1.34 -24.51 -41.87
C GLY A 386 -2.02 -23.14 -41.65
N GLY A 387 -2.64 -22.57 -42.68
CA GLY A 387 -3.34 -21.29 -42.61
C GLY A 387 -2.48 -20.08 -43.04
N LEU A 388 -2.88 -18.91 -42.69
CA LEU A 388 -2.22 -17.63 -43.06
C LEU A 388 -1.44 -17.08 -41.84
N GLY A 389 -0.13 -16.94 -41.96
CA GLY A 389 0.72 -16.45 -40.86
C GLY A 389 0.45 -14.99 -40.52
N VAL A 390 0.08 -14.67 -39.28
CA VAL A 390 -0.35 -13.33 -38.89
C VAL A 390 0.25 -12.80 -37.59
N GLY A 391 0.52 -13.64 -36.62
CA GLY A 391 1.11 -13.24 -35.31
C GLY A 391 2.39 -14.01 -35.03
N LEU A 392 3.36 -13.33 -34.41
CA LEU A 392 4.65 -13.90 -34.04
C LEU A 392 5.22 -13.22 -32.79
N ALA A 393 5.70 -14.00 -31.84
CA ALA A 393 6.41 -13.53 -30.66
C ALA A 393 7.57 -14.48 -30.32
N VAL A 394 8.62 -13.95 -29.70
CA VAL A 394 9.83 -14.69 -29.35
C VAL A 394 10.09 -14.56 -27.84
N ASP A 395 10.25 -15.70 -27.16
CA ASP A 395 10.85 -15.78 -25.84
C ASP A 395 12.31 -16.24 -25.97
N SER A 396 13.23 -15.27 -25.99
CA SER A 396 14.66 -15.55 -26.08
C SER A 396 15.17 -16.33 -24.86
N SER A 397 14.63 -16.07 -23.68
CA SER A 397 15.06 -16.69 -22.42
C SER A 397 14.60 -18.14 -22.29
N GLY A 398 13.38 -18.42 -22.71
CA GLY A 398 12.82 -19.77 -22.74
C GLY A 398 13.13 -20.57 -24.01
N GLY A 399 13.78 -19.93 -25.00
CA GLY A 399 14.13 -20.58 -26.28
C GLY A 399 12.90 -20.95 -27.12
N LYS A 400 11.83 -20.14 -27.09
CA LYS A 400 10.55 -20.45 -27.71
C LYS A 400 10.08 -19.40 -28.71
N LEU A 401 9.37 -19.91 -29.73
CA LEU A 401 8.60 -19.15 -30.70
C LEU A 401 7.11 -19.39 -30.44
N TYR A 402 6.33 -18.35 -30.50
CA TYR A 402 4.86 -18.39 -30.48
C TYR A 402 4.34 -17.78 -31.76
N TYR A 403 3.39 -18.46 -32.43
CA TYR A 403 2.84 -17.94 -33.67
C TYR A 403 1.37 -18.31 -33.86
N SER A 404 0.68 -17.49 -34.64
CA SER A 404 -0.70 -17.72 -35.08
C SER A 404 -0.79 -17.76 -36.61
N THR A 405 -1.75 -18.50 -37.13
CA THR A 405 -1.92 -18.69 -38.58
C THR A 405 -3.30 -18.26 -39.09
N ARG A 406 -3.92 -17.27 -38.48
CA ARG A 406 -5.29 -16.82 -38.75
C ARG A 406 -6.31 -17.98 -38.71
N GLY A 407 -5.98 -19.01 -37.98
CA GLY A 407 -6.82 -20.17 -37.64
C GLY A 407 -7.37 -19.99 -36.22
N ASN A 408 -7.72 -21.15 -35.65
CA ASN A 408 -8.29 -21.24 -34.32
C ASN A 408 -7.28 -21.58 -33.21
N SER A 409 -5.97 -21.50 -33.49
CA SER A 409 -4.94 -21.95 -32.57
C SER A 409 -3.73 -21.00 -32.55
N ILE A 410 -3.07 -20.97 -31.40
CA ILE A 410 -1.73 -20.43 -31.22
C ILE A 410 -0.80 -21.60 -30.98
N TYR A 411 0.34 -21.58 -31.65
CA TYR A 411 1.34 -22.66 -31.60
C TYR A 411 2.58 -22.18 -30.85
N VAL A 412 3.26 -23.14 -30.23
CA VAL A 412 4.59 -22.93 -29.64
C VAL A 412 5.57 -23.90 -30.33
N ALA A 413 6.79 -23.42 -30.55
CA ALA A 413 7.90 -24.18 -31.13
C ALA A 413 9.22 -23.81 -30.47
N ASN A 414 10.26 -24.57 -30.65
CA ASN A 414 11.63 -24.17 -30.37
C ASN A 414 12.11 -23.09 -31.35
N LEU A 415 13.16 -22.34 -31.00
CA LEU A 415 13.74 -21.27 -31.85
C LEU A 415 14.30 -21.83 -33.19
N ASP A 416 14.58 -23.13 -33.29
CA ASP A 416 14.98 -23.81 -34.51
C ASP A 416 13.79 -24.35 -35.36
N GLY A 417 12.56 -24.07 -34.93
CA GLY A 417 11.34 -24.54 -35.57
C GLY A 417 10.93 -25.96 -35.23
N SER A 418 11.67 -26.67 -34.41
CA SER A 418 11.33 -28.01 -33.95
C SER A 418 10.23 -28.03 -32.88
N SER A 419 9.66 -29.19 -32.59
CA SER A 419 8.71 -29.38 -31.48
C SER A 419 7.46 -28.48 -31.54
N VAL A 420 6.90 -28.31 -32.73
CA VAL A 420 5.66 -27.53 -32.92
C VAL A 420 4.49 -28.23 -32.24
N THR A 421 3.83 -27.56 -31.34
CA THR A 421 2.62 -28.01 -30.65
C THR A 421 1.57 -26.90 -30.54
N PRO A 422 0.26 -27.20 -30.59
CA PRO A 422 -0.74 -26.21 -30.24
C PRO A 422 -0.67 -25.89 -28.74
N LEU A 423 -0.56 -24.60 -28.41
CA LEU A 423 -0.56 -24.12 -27.06
C LEU A 423 -1.97 -23.71 -26.59
N VAL A 424 -2.66 -22.93 -27.44
CA VAL A 424 -4.06 -22.55 -27.23
C VAL A 424 -4.85 -22.95 -28.44
N ALA A 425 -5.93 -23.71 -28.27
CA ALA A 425 -6.77 -24.22 -29.34
C ALA A 425 -8.23 -23.77 -29.20
N ASN A 426 -9.03 -24.01 -30.26
CA ASN A 426 -10.47 -23.71 -30.29
C ASN A 426 -10.83 -22.25 -30.05
N GLN A 427 -9.98 -21.34 -30.47
CA GLN A 427 -10.27 -19.91 -30.52
C GLN A 427 -11.04 -19.55 -31.79
N THR A 428 -11.60 -18.34 -31.88
CA THR A 428 -12.32 -17.91 -33.09
C THR A 428 -11.36 -17.70 -34.25
N THR A 429 -10.70 -16.58 -34.36
CA THR A 429 -9.68 -16.32 -35.39
C THR A 429 -8.57 -15.53 -34.82
N VAL A 430 -7.51 -16.16 -34.35
CA VAL A 430 -6.36 -15.50 -33.75
C VAL A 430 -5.62 -14.68 -34.80
N HIS A 431 -5.32 -13.43 -34.48
CA HIS A 431 -4.53 -12.53 -35.33
C HIS A 431 -3.21 -12.16 -34.64
N GLY A 432 -3.03 -10.91 -34.16
CA GLY A 432 -1.81 -10.49 -33.49
C GLY A 432 -1.64 -11.19 -32.13
N ILE A 433 -0.41 -11.46 -31.75
CA ILE A 433 -0.04 -12.05 -30.44
C ILE A 433 1.07 -11.22 -29.79
N ALA A 434 1.08 -11.21 -28.48
CA ALA A 434 2.14 -10.62 -27.65
C ALA A 434 2.39 -11.47 -26.42
N ILE A 435 3.58 -11.42 -25.85
CA ILE A 435 3.93 -12.17 -24.64
C ILE A 435 4.53 -11.27 -23.58
N ASP A 436 4.19 -11.56 -22.32
CA ASP A 436 4.89 -11.07 -21.13
C ASP A 436 5.58 -12.27 -20.46
N VAL A 437 6.86 -12.44 -20.76
CA VAL A 437 7.64 -13.57 -20.23
C VAL A 437 7.78 -13.47 -18.71
N THR A 438 7.89 -12.27 -18.16
CA THR A 438 8.04 -12.04 -16.72
C THR A 438 6.78 -12.41 -15.94
N ALA A 439 5.61 -12.04 -16.46
CA ALA A 439 4.34 -12.41 -15.87
C ALA A 439 3.88 -13.83 -16.29
N GLY A 440 4.58 -14.48 -17.23
CA GLY A 440 4.19 -15.78 -17.78
C GLY A 440 2.88 -15.76 -18.54
N ARG A 441 2.59 -14.65 -19.26
CA ARG A 441 1.30 -14.47 -19.96
C ARG A 441 1.48 -14.33 -21.47
N LEU A 442 0.57 -14.96 -22.20
CA LEU A 442 0.35 -14.81 -23.63
C LEU A 442 -0.93 -14.00 -23.85
N TYR A 443 -0.90 -13.05 -24.78
CA TYR A 443 -2.04 -12.22 -25.18
C TYR A 443 -2.29 -12.39 -26.67
N TRP A 444 -3.56 -12.32 -27.10
CA TRP A 444 -3.91 -12.35 -28.52
C TRP A 444 -5.11 -11.49 -28.84
N ALA A 445 -5.13 -11.05 -30.08
CA ALA A 445 -6.21 -10.31 -30.71
C ALA A 445 -7.10 -11.28 -31.50
N ASP A 446 -8.42 -11.20 -31.31
CA ASP A 446 -9.38 -11.99 -32.05
C ASP A 446 -9.93 -11.19 -33.24
N TRP A 447 -9.75 -11.71 -34.46
CA TRP A 447 -10.19 -11.05 -35.68
C TRP A 447 -11.71 -11.06 -35.88
N LEU A 448 -12.38 -12.18 -35.63
CA LEU A 448 -13.84 -12.32 -35.78
C LEU A 448 -14.58 -12.04 -34.47
N GLY A 449 -13.89 -12.14 -33.36
CA GLY A 449 -14.39 -11.78 -32.04
C GLY A 449 -14.18 -10.29 -31.74
N THR A 450 -14.67 -9.91 -30.56
CA THR A 450 -14.56 -8.53 -30.06
C THR A 450 -13.63 -8.41 -28.87
N ALA A 451 -12.86 -9.48 -28.56
CA ALA A 451 -12.05 -9.54 -27.34
C ALA A 451 -10.54 -9.57 -27.61
N LEU A 452 -9.78 -8.93 -26.74
CA LEU A 452 -8.41 -9.33 -26.45
C LEU A 452 -8.47 -10.38 -25.35
N ARG A 453 -7.66 -11.43 -25.48
CA ARG A 453 -7.60 -12.54 -24.54
C ARG A 453 -6.19 -12.77 -24.04
N SER A 454 -6.10 -13.47 -22.94
CA SER A 454 -4.84 -13.92 -22.37
C SER A 454 -4.91 -15.36 -21.89
N ALA A 455 -3.76 -16.02 -21.81
CA ALA A 455 -3.58 -17.34 -21.22
C ALA A 455 -2.23 -17.46 -20.56
N ASN A 456 -2.02 -18.53 -19.79
CA ASN A 456 -0.68 -18.86 -19.29
C ASN A 456 0.26 -19.18 -20.45
N LEU A 457 1.45 -18.62 -20.44
CA LEU A 457 2.46 -18.80 -21.47
C LEU A 457 3.02 -20.25 -21.48
N ALA A 458 3.03 -20.91 -20.31
CA ALA A 458 3.63 -22.24 -20.16
C ALA A 458 2.76 -23.37 -20.73
N ASP A 459 1.44 -23.32 -20.56
CA ASP A 459 0.52 -24.42 -20.85
C ASP A 459 -0.73 -24.02 -21.65
N GLY A 460 -0.92 -22.71 -21.92
CA GLY A 460 -2.10 -22.18 -22.61
C GLY A 460 -3.38 -22.24 -21.78
N GLY A 461 -3.28 -22.57 -20.49
CA GLY A 461 -4.40 -22.60 -19.55
C GLY A 461 -4.80 -21.21 -19.06
N ASP A 462 -5.80 -21.14 -18.16
CA ASP A 462 -6.30 -19.90 -17.56
C ASP A 462 -6.64 -18.82 -18.61
N ILE A 463 -7.49 -19.19 -19.58
CA ILE A 463 -7.92 -18.25 -20.62
C ILE A 463 -8.88 -17.23 -20.03
N GLN A 464 -8.56 -15.94 -20.23
CA GLN A 464 -9.32 -14.81 -19.73
C GLN A 464 -9.57 -13.77 -20.82
N ASP A 465 -10.72 -13.12 -20.80
CA ASP A 465 -10.99 -11.93 -21.60
C ASP A 465 -10.33 -10.72 -20.92
N VAL A 466 -9.39 -10.08 -21.60
CA VAL A 466 -8.72 -8.86 -21.11
C VAL A 466 -9.57 -7.63 -21.41
N ASN A 467 -10.14 -7.55 -22.61
CA ASN A 467 -11.04 -6.47 -23.00
C ASN A 467 -12.07 -7.00 -24.00
N ALA A 468 -13.33 -6.63 -23.79
CA ALA A 468 -14.41 -6.89 -24.73
C ALA A 468 -14.86 -5.55 -25.34
N GLY A 469 -14.82 -5.38 -26.65
CA GLY A 469 -15.46 -4.22 -27.23
C GLY A 469 -14.95 -3.64 -28.53
N SER A 470 -13.92 -4.19 -29.17
CA SER A 470 -13.53 -3.75 -30.52
C SER A 470 -13.66 -4.86 -31.54
N ALA A 471 -14.26 -4.58 -32.68
CA ALA A 471 -14.41 -5.53 -33.77
C ALA A 471 -13.13 -5.59 -34.63
N ARG A 472 -12.75 -6.79 -35.07
CA ARG A 472 -11.66 -7.04 -36.02
C ARG A 472 -10.30 -6.50 -35.55
N ASN A 473 -9.81 -7.03 -34.43
CA ASN A 473 -8.50 -6.66 -33.89
C ASN A 473 -7.37 -7.23 -34.76
N LEU A 474 -6.35 -6.43 -35.03
CA LEU A 474 -5.22 -6.71 -35.91
C LEU A 474 -3.92 -6.94 -35.12
N GLY A 475 -2.91 -6.14 -35.43
CA GLY A 475 -1.62 -6.18 -34.73
C GLY A 475 -1.76 -5.86 -33.25
N LEU A 476 -1.08 -6.63 -32.42
CA LEU A 476 -1.06 -6.50 -30.97
C LEU A 476 0.39 -6.41 -30.49
N THR A 477 0.66 -5.52 -29.59
CA THR A 477 1.96 -5.43 -28.90
C THR A 477 1.77 -5.20 -27.40
N TRP A 478 2.80 -5.49 -26.64
CA TRP A 478 2.87 -5.32 -25.19
C TRP A 478 3.95 -4.30 -24.84
N MET A 479 3.68 -3.46 -23.83
CA MET A 479 4.65 -2.53 -23.27
C MET A 479 4.73 -2.77 -21.76
N PRO A 480 5.93 -3.03 -21.20
CA PRO A 480 6.09 -3.23 -19.76
C PRO A 480 5.66 -1.99 -18.96
N ALA A 481 5.38 -2.19 -17.69
CA ALA A 481 5.26 -1.11 -16.72
C ALA A 481 6.53 -0.23 -16.74
N PRO A 482 6.44 1.06 -16.46
CA PRO A 482 7.60 1.95 -16.40
C PRO A 482 8.53 1.60 -15.25
#